data_3968b2052843759197670eed303f27df
#
_entry.id   3968b2052843759197670eed303f27df
#
_cell.length_a   1.000
_cell.length_b   1.000
_cell.length_c   1.000
_cell.angle_alpha   90.00
_cell.angle_beta   90.00
_cell.angle_gamma   90.00
#
_symmetry.space_group_name_H-M   'P 1'
#
loop_
_entity.id
_entity.type
_entity.pdbx_description
1 polymer ?
#
loop_
_entity_poly.entity_id
_entity_poly.type
_entity_poly.pdbx_seq_one_letter_code
_entity_poly.pdbx_strand_id
1 'polypeptide(L)'
;MQDKIRTLESVVKELLSGNKDTACNLIQREYPFEKFEVFHRTYTLKQKMKQFKADGFIDRYSGDKLINLGILKVLSFYFPEEFPYHPHGKMTEGHIAYWELFPTIDHIVPIAIGGRDEPDNWATTSMLNNAVKSNWSLEQLRWSLYPAGDFNEWDGLTKLFVMLVENDELLLKDNYIKSWYNASLDILKM
;
A
#
# COMPACT_ATOMS: atom_id res chain seq x y z
N MET A 1 10.73 4.94 -23.70
CA MET A 1 9.51 5.65 -24.13
C MET A 1 9.55 6.08 -25.59
N GLN A 2 10.66 6.63 -26.08
CA GLN A 2 10.83 7.06 -27.49
C GLN A 2 10.63 5.92 -28.51
N ASP A 3 11.06 4.70 -28.19
CA ASP A 3 10.93 3.53 -29.09
C ASP A 3 9.47 3.10 -29.25
N LYS A 4 8.65 3.16 -28.19
CA LYS A 4 7.22 2.82 -28.24
C LYS A 4 6.43 3.79 -29.12
N ILE A 5 6.78 5.08 -29.08
CA ILE A 5 6.16 6.09 -29.94
C ILE A 5 6.49 5.83 -31.40
N ARG A 6 7.74 5.49 -31.74
CA ARG A 6 8.17 5.14 -33.09
C ARG A 6 7.44 3.91 -33.62
N THR A 7 7.28 2.88 -32.77
CA THR A 7 6.51 1.69 -33.12
C THR A 7 5.08 2.05 -33.49
N LEU A 8 4.38 2.84 -32.63
CA LEU A 8 3.01 3.26 -32.89
C LEU A 8 2.91 4.17 -34.13
N GLU A 9 3.89 5.04 -34.39
CA GLU A 9 3.95 5.84 -35.62
C GLU A 9 4.05 4.94 -36.86
N SER A 10 4.89 3.89 -36.82
CA SER A 10 5.00 2.92 -37.90
C SER A 10 3.69 2.16 -38.13
N VAL A 11 3.06 1.71 -37.02
CA VAL A 11 1.74 1.06 -37.08
C VAL A 11 0.70 1.94 -37.76
N VAL A 12 0.64 3.22 -37.39
CA VAL A 12 -0.31 4.18 -38.02
C VAL A 12 -0.03 4.37 -39.51
N LYS A 13 1.23 4.45 -39.90
CA LYS A 13 1.62 4.55 -41.32
C LYS A 13 1.17 3.33 -42.13
N GLU A 14 1.35 2.13 -41.59
CA GLU A 14 0.86 0.90 -42.24
C GLU A 14 -0.67 0.86 -42.34
N LEU A 15 -1.37 1.30 -41.30
CA LEU A 15 -2.85 1.40 -41.34
C LEU A 15 -3.33 2.41 -42.40
N LEU A 16 -2.67 3.57 -42.55
CA LEU A 16 -2.99 4.56 -43.59
C LEU A 16 -2.73 4.01 -44.98
N SER A 17 -1.76 3.10 -45.12
CA SER A 17 -1.45 2.42 -46.38
C SER A 17 -2.37 1.20 -46.65
N GLY A 18 -3.33 0.90 -45.77
CA GLY A 18 -4.25 -0.22 -45.90
C GLY A 18 -3.66 -1.58 -45.44
N ASN A 19 -2.44 -1.62 -44.90
CA ASN A 19 -1.69 -2.83 -44.56
C ASN A 19 -2.00 -3.28 -43.12
N LYS A 20 -3.25 -3.67 -42.81
CA LYS A 20 -3.70 -4.04 -41.46
C LYS A 20 -2.91 -5.19 -40.85
N ASP A 21 -2.57 -6.21 -41.64
CA ASP A 21 -1.82 -7.39 -41.13
C ASP A 21 -0.39 -7.01 -40.73
N THR A 22 0.27 -6.16 -41.51
CA THR A 22 1.61 -5.63 -41.19
C THR A 22 1.57 -4.79 -39.90
N ALA A 23 0.56 -3.93 -39.76
CA ALA A 23 0.32 -3.12 -38.58
C ALA A 23 0.11 -4.00 -37.32
N CYS A 24 -0.72 -5.05 -37.43
CA CYS A 24 -0.95 -6.01 -36.34
C CYS A 24 0.36 -6.74 -35.94
N ASN A 25 1.10 -7.23 -36.90
CA ASN A 25 2.39 -7.91 -36.66
C ASN A 25 3.41 -6.98 -35.99
N LEU A 26 3.47 -5.70 -36.34
CA LEU A 26 4.31 -4.71 -35.69
C LEU A 26 3.95 -4.57 -34.20
N ILE A 27 2.65 -4.44 -33.86
CA ILE A 27 2.20 -4.36 -32.47
C ILE A 27 2.59 -5.63 -31.71
N GLN A 28 2.30 -6.81 -32.27
CA GLN A 28 2.58 -8.09 -31.62
C GLN A 28 4.05 -8.31 -31.34
N ARG A 29 4.93 -7.85 -32.22
CA ARG A 29 6.38 -8.02 -32.08
C ARG A 29 7.06 -6.95 -31.25
N GLU A 30 6.70 -5.69 -31.43
CA GLU A 30 7.45 -4.54 -30.90
C GLU A 30 6.79 -3.92 -29.65
N TYR A 31 5.48 -4.13 -29.48
CA TYR A 31 4.72 -3.57 -28.35
C TYR A 31 3.50 -4.44 -28.01
N PRO A 32 3.72 -5.72 -27.66
CA PRO A 32 2.63 -6.66 -27.41
C PRO A 32 1.80 -6.28 -26.19
N PHE A 33 0.53 -6.67 -26.22
CA PHE A 33 -0.32 -6.67 -25.04
C PHE A 33 0.09 -7.82 -24.12
N GLU A 34 0.57 -7.50 -22.92
CA GLU A 34 0.85 -8.47 -21.87
C GLU A 34 -0.34 -8.54 -20.90
N LYS A 35 -0.91 -9.71 -20.76
CA LYS A 35 -2.00 -9.94 -19.81
C LYS A 35 -1.41 -10.23 -18.44
N PHE A 36 -1.67 -9.36 -17.48
CA PHE A 36 -1.29 -9.60 -16.09
C PHE A 36 -2.34 -10.47 -15.39
N GLU A 37 -1.89 -11.48 -14.65
CA GLU A 37 -2.76 -12.24 -13.76
C GLU A 37 -3.01 -11.44 -12.49
N VAL A 38 -4.28 -11.30 -12.12
CA VAL A 38 -4.69 -10.62 -10.89
C VAL A 38 -4.84 -11.67 -9.79
N PHE A 39 -3.96 -11.62 -8.80
CA PHE A 39 -4.06 -12.47 -7.61
C PHE A 39 -4.68 -11.66 -6.46
N HIS A 40 -5.82 -12.14 -5.93
CA HIS A 40 -6.35 -11.60 -4.69
C HIS A 40 -5.52 -12.10 -3.50
N ARG A 41 -4.94 -11.17 -2.73
CA ARG A 41 -4.13 -11.47 -1.56
C ARG A 41 -4.79 -10.92 -0.33
N THR A 42 -4.76 -11.70 0.74
CA THR A 42 -5.31 -11.30 2.01
C THR A 42 -4.27 -11.58 3.09
N TYR A 43 -3.76 -10.52 3.72
CA TYR A 43 -2.86 -10.63 4.85
C TYR A 43 -3.64 -10.60 6.15
N THR A 44 -3.35 -11.51 7.06
CA THR A 44 -3.87 -11.48 8.43
C THR A 44 -3.32 -10.25 9.16
N LEU A 45 -4.05 -9.76 10.16
CA LEU A 45 -3.56 -8.65 11.00
C LEU A 45 -2.20 -8.96 11.64
N LYS A 46 -1.98 -10.22 12.02
CA LYS A 46 -0.70 -10.66 12.57
C LYS A 46 0.46 -10.51 11.56
N GLN A 47 0.25 -10.87 10.30
CA GLN A 47 1.26 -10.67 9.24
C GLN A 47 1.53 -9.18 9.02
N LYS A 48 0.46 -8.37 8.93
CA LYS A 48 0.59 -6.91 8.78
C LYS A 48 1.40 -6.30 9.93
N MET A 49 1.02 -6.58 11.17
CA MET A 49 1.71 -6.04 12.35
C MET A 49 3.18 -6.49 12.45
N LYS A 50 3.49 -7.73 12.05
CA LYS A 50 4.88 -8.20 11.98
C LYS A 50 5.69 -7.39 10.98
N GLN A 51 5.15 -7.14 9.78
CA GLN A 51 5.81 -6.35 8.76
C GLN A 51 5.99 -4.90 9.21
N PHE A 52 4.94 -4.29 9.78
CA PHE A 52 5.01 -2.91 10.28
C PHE A 52 6.04 -2.76 11.40
N LYS A 53 6.13 -3.76 12.31
CA LYS A 53 7.18 -3.80 13.34
C LYS A 53 8.57 -3.94 12.73
N ALA A 54 8.75 -4.83 11.76
CA ALA A 54 10.03 -5.06 11.09
C ALA A 54 10.56 -3.80 10.38
N ASP A 55 9.65 -2.98 9.83
CA ASP A 55 9.97 -1.70 9.21
C ASP A 55 9.90 -0.50 10.19
N GLY A 56 9.65 -0.73 11.51
CA GLY A 56 9.57 0.31 12.53
C GLY A 56 8.48 1.33 12.29
N PHE A 57 7.34 0.93 11.68
CA PHE A 57 6.28 1.84 11.28
C PHE A 57 6.77 3.03 10.43
N ILE A 58 7.75 2.79 9.57
CA ILE A 58 8.25 3.76 8.60
C ILE A 58 7.73 3.42 7.21
N ASP A 59 7.25 4.43 6.51
CA ASP A 59 6.96 4.33 5.08
C ASP A 59 8.26 4.13 4.31
N ARG A 60 8.46 2.95 3.72
CA ARG A 60 9.69 2.58 3.04
C ARG A 60 9.90 3.32 1.72
N TYR A 61 8.91 4.09 1.26
CA TYR A 61 9.00 4.87 0.02
C TYR A 61 9.18 6.37 0.24
N SER A 62 8.83 6.90 1.43
CA SER A 62 9.03 8.33 1.75
C SER A 62 9.95 8.57 2.96
N GLY A 63 10.11 7.57 3.83
CA GLY A 63 10.80 7.73 5.12
C GLY A 63 9.93 8.31 6.22
N ASP A 64 8.65 8.56 5.97
CA ASP A 64 7.73 9.16 6.94
C ASP A 64 7.30 8.16 8.00
N LYS A 65 6.95 8.68 9.18
CA LYS A 65 6.38 7.88 10.27
C LYS A 65 4.92 7.55 10.00
N LEU A 66 4.56 6.27 10.17
CA LEU A 66 3.19 5.76 10.06
C LEU A 66 2.61 5.46 11.45
N ILE A 67 1.28 5.35 11.55
CA ILE A 67 0.55 5.22 12.80
C ILE A 67 -0.29 3.95 12.79
N ASN A 68 -0.33 3.23 13.90
CA ASN A 68 -1.22 2.09 14.12
C ASN A 68 -2.66 2.49 13.80
N LEU A 69 -3.32 1.73 12.93
CA LEU A 69 -4.67 2.05 12.48
C LEU A 69 -5.69 2.09 13.63
N GLY A 70 -5.43 1.36 14.71
CA GLY A 70 -6.25 1.43 15.92
C GLY A 70 -6.37 2.84 16.48
N ILE A 71 -5.29 3.64 16.46
CA ILE A 71 -5.32 5.06 16.87
C ILE A 71 -6.27 5.86 15.97
N LEU A 72 -6.13 5.73 14.65
CA LEU A 72 -7.00 6.47 13.71
C LEU A 72 -8.49 6.13 13.94
N LYS A 73 -8.78 4.86 14.23
CA LYS A 73 -10.15 4.42 14.54
C LYS A 73 -10.65 4.94 15.88
N VAL A 74 -9.81 5.02 16.90
CA VAL A 74 -10.16 5.63 18.19
C VAL A 74 -10.46 7.11 18.01
N LEU A 75 -9.69 7.83 17.19
CA LEU A 75 -10.00 9.24 16.88
C LEU A 75 -11.36 9.38 16.20
N SER A 76 -11.67 8.52 15.24
CA SER A 76 -13.00 8.54 14.59
C SER A 76 -14.12 8.11 15.53
N PHE A 77 -13.85 7.30 16.55
CA PHE A 77 -14.85 6.91 17.54
C PHE A 77 -15.24 8.09 18.43
N TYR A 78 -14.26 8.89 18.88
CA TYR A 78 -14.48 10.04 19.74
C TYR A 78 -14.89 11.31 18.95
N PHE A 79 -14.41 11.47 17.74
CA PHE A 79 -14.54 12.69 16.94
C PHE A 79 -15.04 12.36 15.52
N PRO A 80 -16.25 11.80 15.38
CA PRO A 80 -16.72 11.31 14.07
C PRO A 80 -16.92 12.43 13.04
N GLU A 81 -17.14 13.67 13.46
CA GLU A 81 -17.30 14.83 12.57
C GLU A 81 -15.95 15.43 12.16
N GLU A 82 -15.00 15.56 13.10
CA GLU A 82 -13.68 16.14 12.87
C GLU A 82 -12.71 15.14 12.27
N PHE A 83 -12.90 13.84 12.55
CA PHE A 83 -12.05 12.77 12.07
C PHE A 83 -12.88 11.62 11.46
N PRO A 84 -13.63 11.87 10.37
CA PRO A 84 -14.52 10.89 9.79
C PRO A 84 -13.77 9.67 9.25
N TYR A 85 -14.37 8.49 9.42
CA TYR A 85 -13.91 7.23 8.85
C TYR A 85 -14.83 6.76 7.74
N HIS A 86 -14.28 6.38 6.60
CA HIS A 86 -15.02 5.73 5.53
C HIS A 86 -14.55 4.28 5.32
N PRO A 87 -15.44 3.25 5.41
CA PRO A 87 -15.06 1.84 5.42
C PRO A 87 -14.38 1.36 4.12
N HIS A 88 -14.63 2.03 3.00
CA HIS A 88 -14.01 1.74 1.72
C HIS A 88 -12.87 2.71 1.35
N GLY A 89 -12.34 3.47 2.31
CA GLY A 89 -11.22 4.39 2.08
C GLY A 89 -11.54 5.51 1.08
N LYS A 90 -12.79 5.99 1.02
CA LYS A 90 -13.18 7.07 0.11
C LYS A 90 -12.56 8.39 0.59
N MET A 91 -11.62 8.93 -0.16
CA MET A 91 -10.83 10.11 0.22
C MET A 91 -11.67 11.35 0.46
N THR A 92 -12.80 11.48 -0.24
CA THR A 92 -13.72 12.64 -0.11
C THR A 92 -14.68 12.54 1.08
N GLU A 93 -14.72 11.40 1.77
CA GLU A 93 -15.68 11.12 2.85
C GLU A 93 -14.99 10.62 4.13
N GLY A 94 -13.68 10.45 4.11
CA GLY A 94 -12.84 10.06 5.24
C GLY A 94 -11.74 11.07 5.48
N HIS A 95 -11.25 11.14 6.73
CA HIS A 95 -10.11 12.01 7.05
C HIS A 95 -8.86 11.58 6.30
N ILE A 96 -8.09 12.54 5.75
CA ILE A 96 -6.93 12.28 4.89
C ILE A 96 -5.85 11.44 5.59
N ALA A 97 -5.76 11.50 6.91
CA ALA A 97 -4.82 10.68 7.69
C ALA A 97 -4.95 9.17 7.45
N TYR A 98 -6.13 8.68 7.04
CA TYR A 98 -6.30 7.28 6.62
C TYR A 98 -5.58 6.93 5.33
N TRP A 99 -5.19 7.92 4.54
CA TRP A 99 -4.37 7.74 3.35
C TRP A 99 -2.89 7.97 3.64
N GLU A 100 -2.58 9.00 4.38
CA GLU A 100 -1.20 9.45 4.62
C GLU A 100 -0.49 8.64 5.71
N LEU A 101 -1.22 8.23 6.77
CA LEU A 101 -0.62 7.64 7.97
C LEU A 101 -0.96 6.17 8.18
N PHE A 102 -1.93 5.62 7.44
CA PHE A 102 -2.31 4.22 7.55
C PHE A 102 -1.28 3.32 6.86
N PRO A 103 -0.61 2.40 7.61
CA PRO A 103 0.35 1.48 7.05
C PRO A 103 -0.33 0.35 6.27
N THR A 104 0.20 0.07 5.10
CA THR A 104 -0.15 -1.07 4.25
C THR A 104 1.09 -1.88 3.92
N ILE A 105 0.91 -3.13 3.46
CA ILE A 105 1.97 -3.92 2.83
C ILE A 105 1.89 -3.69 1.32
N ASP A 106 3.01 -3.32 0.73
CA ASP A 106 3.20 -3.30 -0.72
C ASP A 106 4.36 -4.21 -1.13
N HIS A 107 4.41 -4.57 -2.40
CA HIS A 107 5.50 -5.35 -2.98
C HIS A 107 6.54 -4.42 -3.60
N ILE A 108 7.79 -4.50 -3.13
CA ILE A 108 8.93 -3.71 -3.65
C ILE A 108 9.04 -3.93 -5.16
N VAL A 109 9.09 -5.19 -5.60
CA VAL A 109 8.93 -5.60 -6.99
C VAL A 109 7.47 -6.02 -7.17
N PRO A 110 6.67 -5.31 -7.96
CA PRO A 110 5.27 -5.66 -8.18
C PRO A 110 5.09 -7.08 -8.71
N ILE A 111 4.09 -7.78 -8.20
CA ILE A 111 3.79 -9.16 -8.66
C ILE A 111 3.49 -9.17 -10.16
N ALA A 112 2.82 -8.15 -10.68
CA ALA A 112 2.50 -8.02 -12.10
C ALA A 112 3.73 -8.05 -13.04
N ILE A 113 4.92 -7.80 -12.50
CA ILE A 113 6.19 -7.86 -13.24
C ILE A 113 7.14 -8.93 -12.68
N GLY A 114 6.61 -9.96 -12.01
CA GLY A 114 7.37 -11.13 -11.56
C GLY A 114 7.88 -11.07 -10.11
N GLY A 115 7.47 -10.10 -9.31
CA GLY A 115 7.76 -10.05 -7.88
C GLY A 115 7.11 -11.23 -7.14
N ARG A 116 7.74 -11.72 -6.06
CA ARG A 116 7.21 -12.79 -5.21
C ARG A 116 6.36 -12.24 -4.09
N ASP A 117 5.34 -12.99 -3.63
CA ASP A 117 4.56 -12.65 -2.45
C ASP A 117 5.20 -13.23 -1.18
N GLU A 118 6.37 -12.72 -0.84
CA GLU A 118 7.17 -13.17 0.30
C GLU A 118 7.70 -11.96 1.11
N PRO A 119 7.99 -12.13 2.41
CA PRO A 119 8.40 -11.03 3.29
C PRO A 119 9.63 -10.25 2.84
N ASP A 120 10.54 -10.86 2.09
CA ASP A 120 11.71 -10.20 1.52
C ASP A 120 11.38 -9.21 0.39
N ASN A 121 10.19 -9.33 -0.19
CA ASN A 121 9.65 -8.43 -1.20
C ASN A 121 8.56 -7.49 -0.64
N TRP A 122 8.29 -7.53 0.66
CA TRP A 122 7.29 -6.65 1.27
C TRP A 122 7.92 -5.37 1.83
N ALA A 123 7.19 -4.29 1.74
CA ALA A 123 7.53 -3.00 2.35
C ALA A 123 6.30 -2.41 3.03
N THR A 124 6.50 -1.87 4.23
CA THR A 124 5.50 -1.02 4.89
C THR A 124 5.47 0.32 4.17
N THR A 125 4.29 0.77 3.79
CA THR A 125 4.09 2.07 3.16
C THR A 125 2.71 2.63 3.51
N SER A 126 2.50 3.92 3.34
CA SER A 126 1.18 4.54 3.48
C SER A 126 0.21 4.03 2.42
N MET A 127 -1.08 4.08 2.72
CA MET A 127 -2.11 3.77 1.73
C MET A 127 -1.98 4.66 0.49
N LEU A 128 -1.59 5.93 0.67
CA LEU A 128 -1.38 6.89 -0.40
C LEU A 128 -0.22 6.45 -1.32
N ASN A 129 0.96 6.21 -0.76
CA ASN A 129 2.13 5.83 -1.55
C ASN A 129 1.95 4.46 -2.21
N ASN A 130 1.26 3.51 -1.56
CA ASN A 130 0.87 2.24 -2.16
C ASN A 130 -0.01 2.45 -3.40
N ALA A 131 -1.03 3.30 -3.29
CA ALA A 131 -1.92 3.62 -4.41
C ALA A 131 -1.19 4.32 -5.56
N VAL A 132 -0.29 5.26 -5.24
CA VAL A 132 0.55 5.96 -6.24
C VAL A 132 1.49 4.99 -6.93
N LYS A 133 2.15 4.11 -6.17
CA LYS A 133 3.09 3.13 -6.73
C LYS A 133 2.39 2.11 -7.62
N SER A 134 1.22 1.61 -7.22
CA SER A 134 0.48 0.62 -8.03
C SER A 134 1.41 -0.51 -8.52
N ASN A 135 1.41 -0.80 -9.83
CA ASN A 135 2.25 -1.82 -10.46
C ASN A 135 3.58 -1.29 -11.04
N TRP A 136 3.96 -0.06 -10.70
CA TRP A 136 5.23 0.51 -11.16
C TRP A 136 6.40 0.01 -10.32
N SER A 137 7.56 -0.22 -10.96
CA SER A 137 8.80 -0.46 -10.24
C SER A 137 9.32 0.84 -9.60
N LEU A 138 10.16 0.72 -8.56
CA LEU A 138 10.80 1.90 -7.95
C LEU A 138 11.66 2.67 -8.97
N GLU A 139 12.34 1.96 -9.86
CA GLU A 139 13.12 2.56 -10.94
C GLU A 139 12.26 3.42 -11.89
N GLN A 140 11.10 2.88 -12.30
CA GLN A 140 10.17 3.62 -13.17
C GLN A 140 9.64 4.90 -12.52
N LEU A 141 9.42 4.87 -11.20
CA LEU A 141 8.98 6.02 -10.41
C LEU A 141 10.13 6.94 -10.00
N ARG A 142 11.39 6.52 -10.17
CA ARG A 142 12.59 7.16 -9.61
C ARG A 142 12.52 7.28 -8.08
N TRP A 143 11.94 6.27 -7.44
CA TRP A 143 11.89 6.16 -5.99
C TRP A 143 13.04 5.33 -5.48
N SER A 144 13.41 5.59 -4.22
CA SER A 144 14.38 4.80 -3.46
C SER A 144 13.68 4.12 -2.30
N LEU A 145 14.20 2.97 -1.90
CA LEU A 145 13.72 2.29 -0.70
C LEU A 145 14.45 2.88 0.52
N TYR A 146 13.71 3.56 1.39
CA TYR A 146 14.26 4.07 2.65
C TYR A 146 14.59 2.90 3.60
N PRO A 147 15.57 3.06 4.52
CA PRO A 147 15.87 2.03 5.51
C PRO A 147 14.68 1.81 6.45
N ALA A 148 14.58 0.60 7.00
CA ALA A 148 13.64 0.31 8.07
C ALA A 148 13.99 1.13 9.31
N GLY A 149 12.98 1.55 10.05
CA GLY A 149 13.15 2.21 11.35
C GLY A 149 13.33 1.19 12.49
N ASP A 150 13.59 1.71 13.69
CA ASP A 150 13.59 0.92 14.92
C ASP A 150 12.23 1.05 15.62
N PHE A 151 11.57 -0.08 15.83
CA PHE A 151 10.30 -0.16 16.55
C PHE A 151 10.39 0.33 18.01
N ASN A 152 11.58 0.30 18.61
CA ASN A 152 11.79 0.83 19.95
C ASN A 152 11.84 2.36 19.96
N GLU A 153 12.26 2.99 18.88
CA GLU A 153 12.25 4.45 18.72
C GLU A 153 10.89 4.98 18.27
N TRP A 154 10.23 4.24 17.35
CA TRP A 154 8.92 4.56 16.86
C TRP A 154 8.07 3.30 16.64
N ASP A 155 7.05 3.12 17.47
CA ASP A 155 6.14 1.97 17.46
C ASP A 155 4.80 2.24 16.77
N GLY A 156 4.67 3.33 16.03
CA GLY A 156 3.42 3.76 15.41
C GLY A 156 2.34 4.12 16.43
N LEU A 157 2.70 4.57 17.62
CA LEU A 157 1.80 4.83 18.76
C LEU A 157 1.10 3.57 19.29
N THR A 158 1.65 2.38 19.03
CA THR A 158 1.03 1.11 19.40
C THR A 158 0.85 0.95 20.90
N LYS A 159 1.86 1.37 21.71
CA LYS A 159 1.75 1.34 23.19
C LYS A 159 0.67 2.30 23.68
N LEU A 160 0.61 3.52 23.13
CA LEU A 160 -0.42 4.49 23.49
C LEU A 160 -1.82 4.01 23.09
N PHE A 161 -1.96 3.34 21.95
CA PHE A 161 -3.22 2.73 21.54
C PHE A 161 -3.70 1.68 22.54
N VAL A 162 -2.81 0.79 22.99
CA VAL A 162 -3.16 -0.21 24.01
C VAL A 162 -3.61 0.46 25.30
N MET A 163 -2.87 1.46 25.80
CA MET A 163 -3.24 2.21 27.01
C MET A 163 -4.59 2.93 26.85
N LEU A 164 -4.91 3.51 25.70
CA LEU A 164 -6.21 4.14 25.46
C LEU A 164 -7.35 3.14 25.57
N VAL A 165 -7.20 1.95 25.00
CA VAL A 165 -8.23 0.89 25.05
C VAL A 165 -8.39 0.34 26.48
N GLU A 166 -7.28 0.20 27.22
CA GLU A 166 -7.30 -0.24 28.64
C GLU A 166 -7.97 0.80 29.57
N ASN A 167 -7.85 2.09 29.24
CA ASN A 167 -8.48 3.17 29.99
C ASN A 167 -9.97 3.35 29.66
N ASP A 168 -10.42 2.93 28.47
CA ASP A 168 -11.83 3.00 28.06
C ASP A 168 -12.25 1.71 27.34
N GLU A 169 -12.78 0.76 28.09
CA GLU A 169 -13.25 -0.53 27.57
C GLU A 169 -14.43 -0.40 26.59
N LEU A 170 -15.10 0.76 26.53
CA LEU A 170 -16.18 0.99 25.55
C LEU A 170 -15.66 0.87 24.12
N LEU A 171 -14.39 1.19 23.89
CA LEU A 171 -13.71 1.05 22.60
C LEU A 171 -13.73 -0.40 22.09
N LEU A 172 -13.75 -1.40 22.99
CA LEU A 172 -13.81 -2.82 22.63
C LEU A 172 -15.16 -3.27 22.06
N LYS A 173 -16.20 -2.41 22.11
CA LYS A 173 -17.48 -2.66 21.43
C LYS A 173 -17.34 -2.51 19.90
N ASP A 174 -16.39 -1.72 19.43
CA ASP A 174 -16.04 -1.67 18.02
C ASP A 174 -15.13 -2.87 17.68
N ASN A 175 -15.63 -3.79 16.84
CA ASN A 175 -14.91 -5.01 16.45
C ASN A 175 -13.60 -4.71 15.71
N TYR A 176 -13.52 -3.57 15.02
CA TYR A 176 -12.32 -3.18 14.32
C TYR A 176 -11.23 -2.74 15.30
N ILE A 177 -11.57 -1.87 16.26
CA ILE A 177 -10.66 -1.45 17.34
C ILE A 177 -10.21 -2.67 18.14
N LYS A 178 -11.14 -3.56 18.53
CA LYS A 178 -10.83 -4.80 19.25
C LYS A 178 -9.84 -5.69 18.51
N SER A 179 -10.01 -5.84 17.19
CA SER A 179 -9.10 -6.67 16.39
C SER A 179 -7.70 -6.10 16.35
N TRP A 180 -7.56 -4.77 16.17
CA TRP A 180 -6.26 -4.09 16.19
C TRP A 180 -5.62 -4.07 17.58
N TYR A 181 -6.43 -3.96 18.64
CA TYR A 181 -5.97 -4.06 20.01
C TYR A 181 -5.32 -5.43 20.30
N ASN A 182 -5.99 -6.53 19.95
CA ASN A 182 -5.45 -7.87 20.12
C ASN A 182 -4.15 -8.07 19.32
N ALA A 183 -4.12 -7.62 18.08
CA ALA A 183 -2.92 -7.70 17.23
C ALA A 183 -1.76 -6.85 17.79
N SER A 184 -2.08 -5.71 18.43
CA SER A 184 -1.10 -4.84 19.09
C SER A 184 -0.52 -5.49 20.35
N LEU A 185 -1.35 -6.12 21.17
CA LEU A 185 -0.87 -6.89 22.32
C LEU A 185 0.08 -8.02 21.91
N ASP A 186 -0.26 -8.74 20.84
CA ASP A 186 0.59 -9.83 20.35
C ASP A 186 1.96 -9.32 19.90
N ILE A 187 2.01 -8.19 19.18
CA ILE A 187 3.28 -7.68 18.65
C ILE A 187 4.17 -7.04 19.71
N LEU A 188 3.59 -6.51 20.80
CA LEU A 188 4.34 -5.96 21.93
C LEU A 188 4.99 -7.05 22.79
N LYS A 189 4.48 -8.29 22.77
CA LYS A 189 5.04 -9.46 23.48
C LYS A 189 6.16 -10.16 22.71
N MET A 190 6.33 -9.87 21.45
CA MET A 190 7.35 -10.45 20.55
C MET A 190 8.65 -9.65 20.58
#